data_1c63e0c75ccbdac395472b1374532f2d
#
_entry.id   1c63e0c75ccbdac395472b1374532f2d
#
_cell.length_a   1.000
_cell.length_b   1.000
_cell.length_c   1.000
_cell.angle_alpha   90.00
_cell.angle_beta   90.00
_cell.angle_gamma   90.00
#
_symmetry.space_group_name_H-M   'P 1'
#
loop_
_entity.id
_entity.type
_entity.pdbx_description
1 polymer ?
#
loop_
_entity_poly.entity_id
_entity_poly.type
_entity_poly.pdbx_seq_one_letter_code
_entity_poly.pdbx_strand_id
1 'polypeptide(L)'
;LENPERVNKLILNGANLDFEGLIPPIQERIATKAKEAAEKKDESEEAMRRYELLNLMATQPAIDPAKLAKLETPTLVIVGTNDMISADHTELIYKSLPKAELVLIQGDHFVAYDNPVAFNSAVDKFLKEFM
;
A
#
# COMPACT_ATOMS: atom_id res chain seq x y z
N LEU A 1 -9.10 3.16 -9.91
CA LEU A 1 -10.54 2.89 -9.80
C LEU A 1 -11.40 3.82 -10.66
N GLU A 2 -10.96 5.05 -10.89
CA GLU A 2 -11.73 6.02 -11.68
C GLU A 2 -11.61 5.83 -13.19
N ASN A 3 -10.44 5.35 -13.65
CA ASN A 3 -10.14 5.18 -15.07
C ASN A 3 -9.45 3.84 -15.33
N PRO A 4 -10.08 2.70 -14.98
CA PRO A 4 -9.44 1.39 -15.09
C PRO A 4 -9.12 1.01 -16.54
N GLU A 5 -9.86 1.54 -17.51
CA GLU A 5 -9.64 1.28 -18.94
C GLU A 5 -8.32 1.84 -19.46
N ARG A 6 -7.67 2.72 -18.71
CA ARG A 6 -6.36 3.28 -19.05
C ARG A 6 -5.19 2.48 -18.52
N VAL A 7 -5.47 1.45 -17.72
CA VAL A 7 -4.44 0.66 -17.05
C VAL A 7 -4.47 -0.77 -17.58
N ASN A 8 -3.42 -1.19 -18.24
CA ASN A 8 -3.31 -2.55 -18.78
C ASN A 8 -2.96 -3.57 -17.71
N LYS A 9 -2.09 -3.18 -16.78
CA LYS A 9 -1.63 -4.01 -15.68
C LYS A 9 -1.37 -3.13 -14.46
N LEU A 10 -1.61 -3.67 -13.28
CA LEU A 10 -1.46 -2.95 -12.03
C LEU A 10 -0.52 -3.73 -11.10
N ILE A 11 0.41 -3.03 -10.48
CA ILE A 11 1.29 -3.61 -9.45
C ILE A 11 1.06 -2.83 -8.16
N LEU A 12 0.62 -3.53 -7.13
CA LEU A 12 0.43 -2.97 -5.79
C LEU A 12 1.54 -3.47 -4.88
N ASN A 13 2.44 -2.58 -4.54
CA ASN A 13 3.58 -2.89 -3.67
C ASN A 13 3.34 -2.34 -2.27
N GLY A 14 3.08 -3.23 -1.31
CA GLY A 14 2.84 -2.84 0.08
C GLY A 14 1.70 -1.83 0.23
N ALA A 15 0.61 -2.05 -0.51
CA ALA A 15 -0.51 -1.13 -0.53
C ALA A 15 -1.51 -1.40 0.60
N ASN A 16 -2.22 -0.37 1.03
CA ASN A 16 -3.31 -0.49 1.99
C ASN A 16 -4.56 0.24 1.48
N LEU A 17 -5.72 -0.26 1.86
CA LEU A 17 -7.02 0.34 1.51
C LEU A 17 -7.44 1.42 2.52
N ASP A 18 -6.97 1.30 3.75
CA ASP A 18 -7.29 2.20 4.85
C ASP A 18 -6.19 2.17 5.91
N PHE A 19 -6.31 3.05 6.89
CA PHE A 19 -5.34 3.16 7.99
C PHE A 19 -5.27 1.88 8.84
N GLU A 20 -6.39 1.21 9.04
CA GLU A 20 -6.48 -0.02 9.82
C GLU A 20 -5.78 -1.21 9.17
N GLY A 21 -5.43 -1.09 7.88
CA GLY A 21 -4.61 -2.09 7.18
C GLY A 21 -3.16 -2.14 7.64
N LEU A 22 -2.69 -1.10 8.32
CA LEU A 22 -1.36 -1.08 8.93
C LEU A 22 -1.35 -1.94 10.20
N ILE A 23 -0.19 -2.54 10.52
CA ILE A 23 -0.05 -3.27 11.79
C ILE A 23 -0.20 -2.30 12.97
N PRO A 24 -0.74 -2.75 14.12
CA PRO A 24 -1.03 -1.88 15.27
C PRO A 24 0.12 -0.98 15.73
N PRO A 25 1.38 -1.47 15.84
CA PRO A 25 2.50 -0.60 16.23
C PRO A 25 2.73 0.58 15.28
N ILE A 26 2.48 0.38 13.99
CA ILE A 26 2.63 1.44 12.98
C ILE A 26 1.46 2.42 13.08
N GLN A 27 0.23 1.91 13.27
CA GLN A 27 -0.93 2.76 13.50
C GLN A 27 -0.70 3.70 14.68
N GLU A 28 -0.23 3.15 15.80
CA GLU A 28 0.05 3.91 17.02
C GLU A 28 1.12 4.98 16.78
N ARG A 29 2.20 4.61 16.09
CA ARG A 29 3.29 5.55 15.77
C ARG A 29 2.80 6.70 14.91
N ILE A 30 2.04 6.43 13.86
CA ILE A 30 1.51 7.47 12.96
C ILE A 30 0.53 8.36 13.71
N ALA A 31 -0.38 7.80 14.48
CA ALA A 31 -1.36 8.56 15.26
C ALA A 31 -0.68 9.50 16.26
N THR A 32 0.34 9.01 16.98
CA THR A 32 1.12 9.81 17.93
C THR A 32 1.84 10.96 17.24
N LYS A 33 2.54 10.67 16.14
CA LYS A 33 3.27 11.68 15.37
C LYS A 33 2.35 12.72 14.73
N ALA A 34 1.19 12.28 14.24
CA ALA A 34 0.20 13.19 13.67
C ALA A 34 -0.35 14.15 14.73
N LYS A 35 -0.60 13.65 15.94
CA LYS A 35 -1.05 14.46 17.05
C LYS A 35 0.00 15.51 17.47
N GLU A 36 1.25 15.08 17.60
CA GLU A 36 2.37 15.99 17.90
C GLU A 36 2.56 17.05 16.82
N ALA A 37 2.47 16.66 15.56
CA ALA A 37 2.59 17.56 14.42
C ALA A 37 1.43 18.56 14.37
N ALA A 38 0.22 18.15 14.75
CA ALA A 38 -0.96 19.03 14.83
C ALA A 38 -0.75 20.18 15.83
N GLU A 39 -0.08 19.90 16.95
CA GLU A 39 0.24 20.90 17.97
C GLU A 39 1.23 21.94 17.47
N LYS A 40 2.06 21.61 16.49
CA LYS A 40 3.16 22.44 15.98
C LYS A 40 2.91 23.00 14.59
N LYS A 41 1.80 22.68 13.96
CA LYS A 41 1.54 22.96 12.54
C LYS A 41 1.67 24.43 12.15
N ASP A 42 1.40 25.35 13.07
CA ASP A 42 1.40 26.79 12.82
C ASP A 42 2.76 27.46 13.09
N GLU A 43 3.76 26.69 13.53
CA GLU A 43 5.08 27.21 13.84
C GLU A 43 5.90 27.58 12.60
N SER A 44 5.69 26.88 11.48
CA SER A 44 6.40 27.11 10.21
C SER A 44 5.69 26.42 9.05
N GLU A 45 6.07 26.74 7.82
CA GLU A 45 5.58 26.06 6.62
C GLU A 45 6.00 24.58 6.61
N GLU A 46 7.21 24.31 7.07
CA GLU A 46 7.72 22.94 7.17
C GLU A 46 6.91 22.11 8.18
N ALA A 47 6.57 22.71 9.33
CA ALA A 47 5.75 22.06 10.35
C ALA A 47 4.33 21.77 9.81
N MET A 48 3.76 22.68 9.05
CA MET A 48 2.46 22.47 8.41
C MET A 48 2.51 21.33 7.39
N ARG A 49 3.52 21.26 6.54
CA ARG A 49 3.69 20.17 5.57
C ARG A 49 3.87 18.83 6.27
N ARG A 50 4.63 18.79 7.34
CA ARG A 50 4.80 17.57 8.15
C ARG A 50 3.47 17.10 8.71
N TYR A 51 2.66 18.02 9.25
CA TYR A 51 1.33 17.72 9.74
C TYR A 51 0.44 17.16 8.62
N GLU A 52 0.41 17.82 7.48
CA GLU A 52 -0.41 17.40 6.34
C GLU A 52 -0.07 15.99 5.85
N LEU A 53 1.23 15.65 5.78
CA LEU A 53 1.67 14.31 5.39
C LEU A 53 1.25 13.25 6.41
N LEU A 54 1.46 13.52 7.69
CA LEU A 54 1.10 12.58 8.75
C LEU A 54 -0.42 12.40 8.85
N ASN A 55 -1.16 13.49 8.69
CA ASN A 55 -2.62 13.45 8.67
C ASN A 55 -3.14 12.65 7.47
N LEU A 56 -2.51 12.81 6.31
CA LEU A 56 -2.82 12.03 5.12
C LEU A 56 -2.63 10.55 5.38
N MET A 57 -1.51 10.15 5.98
CA MET A 57 -1.23 8.77 6.33
C MET A 57 -2.23 8.19 7.33
N ALA A 58 -2.73 9.01 8.24
CA ALA A 58 -3.68 8.60 9.28
C ALA A 58 -5.12 8.50 8.77
N THR A 59 -5.47 9.20 7.69
CA THR A 59 -6.85 9.33 7.21
C THR A 59 -7.09 8.77 5.81
N GLN A 60 -6.04 8.55 5.03
CA GLN A 60 -6.13 8.11 3.65
C GLN A 60 -5.20 6.91 3.38
N PRO A 61 -5.51 6.09 2.39
CA PRO A 61 -6.77 6.05 1.64
C PRO A 61 -7.94 5.53 2.48
N ALA A 62 -9.14 5.63 1.93
CA ALA A 62 -10.35 5.06 2.52
C ALA A 62 -11.14 4.39 1.38
N ILE A 63 -10.66 3.22 0.95
CA ILE A 63 -11.20 2.51 -0.20
C ILE A 63 -11.99 1.29 0.28
N ASP A 64 -13.26 1.23 -0.12
CA ASP A 64 -14.11 0.08 0.16
C ASP A 64 -13.61 -1.13 -0.66
N PRO A 65 -13.31 -2.27 -0.02
CA PRO A 65 -12.89 -3.49 -0.74
C PRO A 65 -13.86 -3.92 -1.84
N ALA A 66 -15.15 -3.64 -1.69
CA ALA A 66 -16.17 -3.96 -2.69
C ALA A 66 -15.91 -3.28 -4.04
N LYS A 67 -15.23 -2.14 -4.05
CA LYS A 67 -14.86 -1.44 -5.29
C LYS A 67 -13.80 -2.20 -6.09
N LEU A 68 -13.00 -3.01 -5.43
CA LEU A 68 -11.97 -3.83 -6.08
C LEU A 68 -12.59 -4.98 -6.90
N ALA A 69 -13.76 -5.44 -6.54
CA ALA A 69 -14.45 -6.53 -7.24
C ALA A 69 -14.78 -6.19 -8.70
N LYS A 70 -14.83 -4.90 -9.03
CA LYS A 70 -15.12 -4.40 -10.37
C LYS A 70 -13.86 -4.14 -11.21
N LEU A 71 -12.69 -4.30 -10.62
CA LEU A 71 -11.41 -4.03 -11.28
C LEU A 71 -10.91 -5.28 -11.98
N GLU A 72 -11.19 -5.39 -13.27
CA GLU A 72 -10.81 -6.54 -14.11
C GLU A 72 -9.34 -6.48 -14.59
N THR A 73 -8.63 -5.41 -14.28
CA THR A 73 -7.22 -5.25 -14.65
C THR A 73 -6.36 -6.32 -13.98
N PRO A 74 -5.53 -7.06 -14.74
CA PRO A 74 -4.58 -8.00 -14.14
C PRO A 74 -3.69 -7.27 -13.13
N THR A 75 -3.61 -7.79 -11.91
CA THR A 75 -2.95 -7.12 -10.79
C THR A 75 -1.97 -8.05 -10.09
N LEU A 76 -0.76 -7.55 -9.85
CA LEU A 76 0.21 -8.19 -8.96
C LEU A 76 0.15 -7.50 -7.61
N VAL A 77 -0.16 -8.27 -6.56
CA VAL A 77 -0.05 -7.81 -5.18
C VAL A 77 1.28 -8.34 -4.65
N ILE A 78 2.22 -7.45 -4.39
CA ILE A 78 3.56 -7.81 -3.94
C ILE A 78 3.85 -7.12 -2.61
N VAL A 79 4.34 -7.88 -1.63
CA VAL A 79 4.50 -7.38 -0.26
C VAL A 79 5.65 -8.10 0.44
N GLY A 80 6.28 -7.44 1.39
CA GLY A 80 7.28 -8.05 2.25
C GLY A 80 6.66 -8.98 3.29
N THR A 81 7.38 -10.06 3.64
CA THR A 81 6.93 -11.01 4.67
C THR A 81 6.78 -10.35 6.04
N ASN A 82 7.52 -9.26 6.30
CA ASN A 82 7.46 -8.46 7.53
C ASN A 82 7.07 -7.01 7.22
N ASP A 83 6.13 -6.83 6.32
CA ASP A 83 5.67 -5.50 5.90
C ASP A 83 4.92 -4.80 7.03
N MET A 84 4.81 -3.47 6.95
CA MET A 84 4.00 -2.67 7.86
C MET A 84 2.51 -2.77 7.56
N ILE A 85 2.14 -3.35 6.42
CA ILE A 85 0.76 -3.71 6.09
C ILE A 85 0.48 -5.08 6.70
N SER A 86 -0.64 -5.24 7.41
CA SER A 86 -0.95 -6.54 8.03
C SER A 86 -1.18 -7.62 6.96
N ALA A 87 -0.80 -8.85 7.29
CA ALA A 87 -0.99 -9.99 6.39
C ALA A 87 -2.47 -10.19 6.02
N ASP A 88 -3.36 -10.02 6.98
CA ASP A 88 -4.80 -10.15 6.77
C ASP A 88 -5.32 -9.07 5.80
N HIS A 89 -4.79 -7.86 5.89
CA HIS A 89 -5.18 -6.78 5.01
C HIS A 89 -4.70 -7.01 3.57
N THR A 90 -3.46 -7.49 3.41
CA THR A 90 -2.92 -7.87 2.10
C THR A 90 -3.76 -9.00 1.48
N GLU A 91 -4.15 -9.98 2.27
CA GLU A 91 -5.04 -11.07 1.81
C GLU A 91 -6.40 -10.54 1.39
N LEU A 92 -6.95 -9.59 2.14
CA LEU A 92 -8.22 -8.94 1.78
C LEU A 92 -8.13 -8.26 0.40
N ILE A 93 -7.05 -7.52 0.14
CA ILE A 93 -6.83 -6.89 -1.16
C ILE A 93 -6.76 -7.94 -2.26
N TYR A 94 -5.95 -8.98 -2.06
CA TYR A 94 -5.77 -10.05 -3.03
C TYR A 94 -7.10 -10.75 -3.35
N LYS A 95 -7.86 -11.12 -2.33
CA LYS A 95 -9.15 -11.81 -2.50
C LYS A 95 -10.23 -10.94 -3.09
N SER A 96 -10.13 -9.63 -2.92
CA SER A 96 -11.12 -8.68 -3.45
C SER A 96 -10.94 -8.38 -4.94
N LEU A 97 -9.78 -8.69 -5.49
CA LEU A 97 -9.46 -8.44 -6.90
C LEU A 97 -9.75 -9.68 -7.75
N PRO A 98 -10.52 -9.55 -8.85
CA PRO A 98 -10.88 -10.70 -9.69
C PRO A 98 -9.70 -11.40 -10.38
N LYS A 99 -8.67 -10.62 -10.76
CA LYS A 99 -7.53 -11.10 -11.54
C LYS A 99 -6.22 -10.71 -10.88
N ALA A 100 -5.95 -11.26 -9.70
CA ALA A 100 -4.75 -10.91 -8.94
C ALA A 100 -3.85 -12.12 -8.68
N GLU A 101 -2.56 -11.85 -8.63
CA GLU A 101 -1.53 -12.76 -8.12
C GLU A 101 -0.96 -12.14 -6.86
N LEU A 102 -0.61 -12.96 -5.87
CA LEU A 102 0.03 -12.53 -4.64
C LEU A 102 1.44 -13.09 -4.57
N VAL A 103 2.42 -12.21 -4.37
CA VAL A 103 3.82 -12.61 -4.19
C VAL A 103 4.35 -12.01 -2.89
N LEU A 104 4.90 -12.87 -2.03
CA LEU A 104 5.57 -12.48 -0.79
C LEU A 104 7.07 -12.49 -1.03
N ILE A 105 7.74 -11.39 -0.73
CA ILE A 105 9.20 -11.25 -0.82
C ILE A 105 9.75 -11.18 0.61
N GLN A 106 10.77 -11.94 0.89
CA GLN A 106 11.41 -11.89 2.20
C GLN A 106 11.95 -10.50 2.47
N GLY A 107 11.48 -9.86 3.55
CA GLY A 107 11.87 -8.52 3.95
C GLY A 107 10.69 -7.70 4.46
N ASP A 108 10.91 -6.40 4.59
CA ASP A 108 9.93 -5.46 5.12
C ASP A 108 9.23 -4.66 3.99
N HIS A 109 8.71 -3.50 4.33
CA HIS A 109 8.04 -2.60 3.38
C HIS A 109 8.95 -2.11 2.23
N PHE A 110 10.26 -2.19 2.39
CA PHE A 110 11.26 -1.71 1.45
C PHE A 110 11.89 -2.81 0.60
N VAL A 111 11.17 -3.92 0.38
CA VAL A 111 11.67 -5.08 -0.36
C VAL A 111 12.17 -4.76 -1.77
N ALA A 112 11.60 -3.78 -2.43
CA ALA A 112 12.06 -3.36 -3.77
C ALA A 112 13.49 -2.84 -3.73
N TYR A 113 13.89 -2.23 -2.64
CA TYR A 113 15.24 -1.71 -2.43
C TYR A 113 16.17 -2.75 -1.80
N ASP A 114 15.69 -3.45 -0.78
CA ASP A 114 16.51 -4.37 0.01
C ASP A 114 16.67 -5.76 -0.63
N ASN A 115 15.70 -6.18 -1.45
CA ASN A 115 15.72 -7.47 -2.12
C ASN A 115 15.33 -7.31 -3.60
N PRO A 116 16.10 -6.52 -4.39
CA PRO A 116 15.70 -6.15 -5.74
C PRO A 116 15.67 -7.33 -6.71
N VAL A 117 16.50 -8.33 -6.52
CA VAL A 117 16.54 -9.50 -7.42
C VAL A 117 15.20 -10.25 -7.36
N ALA A 118 14.74 -10.60 -6.16
CA ALA A 118 13.48 -11.30 -5.99
C ALA A 118 12.28 -10.42 -6.41
N PHE A 119 12.31 -9.14 -6.06
CA PHE A 119 11.26 -8.19 -6.42
C PHE A 119 11.14 -8.05 -7.95
N ASN A 120 12.26 -7.76 -8.61
CA ASN A 120 12.29 -7.56 -10.07
C ASN A 120 11.92 -8.84 -10.83
N SER A 121 12.33 -10.00 -10.33
CA SER A 121 11.96 -11.29 -10.94
C SER A 121 10.45 -11.52 -10.91
N ALA A 122 9.81 -11.19 -9.79
CA ALA A 122 8.35 -11.32 -9.65
C ALA A 122 7.63 -10.36 -10.61
N VAL A 123 8.09 -9.13 -10.71
CA VAL A 123 7.53 -8.12 -11.62
C VAL A 123 7.71 -8.54 -13.08
N ASP A 124 8.91 -8.98 -13.45
CA ASP A 124 9.21 -9.41 -14.82
C ASP A 124 8.34 -10.59 -15.25
N LYS A 125 8.20 -11.57 -14.38
CA LYS A 125 7.33 -12.73 -14.61
C LYS A 125 5.89 -12.30 -14.83
N PHE A 126 5.37 -11.44 -13.95
CA PHE A 126 3.99 -10.94 -14.06
C PHE A 126 3.77 -10.19 -15.38
N LEU A 127 4.70 -9.32 -15.75
CA LEU A 127 4.59 -8.54 -16.98
C LEU A 127 4.60 -9.43 -18.24
N LYS A 128 5.35 -10.52 -18.22
CA LYS A 128 5.43 -11.46 -19.35
C LYS A 128 4.20 -12.37 -19.49
N GLU A 129 3.64 -12.80 -18.36
CA GLU A 129 2.49 -13.73 -18.36
C GLU A 129 1.22 -13.11 -18.97
N PHE A 130 1.08 -11.79 -18.91
CA PHE A 130 -0.11 -11.08 -19.36
C PHE A 130 0.14 -10.22 -20.60
N MET A 131 1.16 -10.55 -21.38
CA MET A 131 1.43 -9.84 -22.65
C MET A 131 0.55 -10.33 -23.78
#